data_2b09c678fa265561660ba9ad37f42701
#
_entry.id   2b09c678fa265561660ba9ad37f42701
#
_cell.length_a   1.000
_cell.length_b   1.000
_cell.length_c   1.000
_cell.angle_alpha   90.00
_cell.angle_beta   90.00
_cell.angle_gamma   90.00
#
_symmetry.space_group_name_H-M   'P 1'
#
loop_
_entity.id
_entity.type
_entity.pdbx_description
1 polymer ?
#
loop_
_entity_poly.entity_id
_entity_poly.type
_entity_poly.pdbx_seq_one_letter_code
_entity_poly.pdbx_strand_id
1 'polypeptide(L)'
;MPADTNANGDIFGGWVLSQMDQAGGIAAVERAEGRVVTIAVEAMTFIRPVKVGDVLCVYTSVEKVGRTSMKIHVEAWARRFRTHAREKVTDASFTFVAIDDNGRPRPVPPAQT
;
A
#
# COMPACT_ATOMS: atom_id res chain seq x y z
N MET A 1 11.85 5.19 -13.46
CA MET A 1 11.46 6.57 -13.71
C MET A 1 12.51 7.51 -13.20
N PRO A 2 13.15 8.30 -14.07
CA PRO A 2 14.29 9.10 -13.63
C PRO A 2 13.98 10.06 -12.49
N ALA A 3 12.77 10.63 -12.47
CA ALA A 3 12.38 11.58 -11.43
C ALA A 3 12.22 10.96 -10.04
N ASP A 4 12.12 9.62 -9.96
CA ASP A 4 11.89 8.91 -8.71
C ASP A 4 13.15 8.22 -8.20
N THR A 5 14.32 8.58 -8.74
CA THR A 5 15.59 7.95 -8.35
C THR A 5 16.56 8.98 -7.82
N ASN A 6 17.50 8.53 -6.99
CA ASN A 6 18.61 9.36 -6.54
C ASN A 6 19.87 9.04 -7.36
N ALA A 7 20.98 9.72 -7.03
CA ALA A 7 22.24 9.57 -7.77
C ALA A 7 22.86 8.15 -7.67
N ASN A 8 22.43 7.36 -6.68
CA ASN A 8 22.93 6.00 -6.50
C ASN A 8 22.07 4.94 -7.21
N GLY A 9 21.05 5.38 -7.96
CA GLY A 9 20.15 4.47 -8.65
C GLY A 9 19.07 3.88 -7.75
N ASP A 10 18.91 4.39 -6.54
CA ASP A 10 17.83 3.97 -5.64
C ASP A 10 16.55 4.71 -5.99
N ILE A 11 15.44 4.02 -5.85
CA ILE A 11 14.12 4.61 -6.06
C ILE A 11 13.67 5.27 -4.76
N PHE A 12 13.18 6.51 -4.86
CA PHE A 12 12.72 7.26 -3.68
C PHE A 12 11.57 6.55 -2.96
N GLY A 13 11.61 6.65 -1.62
CA GLY A 13 10.58 6.07 -0.77
C GLY A 13 9.17 6.56 -1.10
N GLY A 14 9.04 7.81 -1.55
CA GLY A 14 7.74 8.36 -1.95
C GLY A 14 7.09 7.60 -3.09
N TRP A 15 7.87 7.12 -4.05
CA TRP A 15 7.34 6.28 -5.13
C TRP A 15 6.84 4.94 -4.59
N VAL A 16 7.62 4.31 -3.70
CA VAL A 16 7.23 3.05 -3.07
C VAL A 16 5.95 3.24 -2.25
N LEU A 17 5.88 4.31 -1.47
CA LEU A 17 4.69 4.64 -0.68
C LEU A 17 3.45 4.79 -1.58
N SER A 18 3.61 5.48 -2.71
CA SER A 18 2.52 5.65 -3.67
C SER A 18 2.02 4.31 -4.21
N GLN A 19 2.94 3.39 -4.53
CA GLN A 19 2.56 2.06 -5.00
C GLN A 19 1.84 1.25 -3.92
N MET A 20 2.29 1.38 -2.67
CA MET A 20 1.66 0.71 -1.54
C MET A 20 0.25 1.26 -1.28
N ASP A 21 0.09 2.58 -1.39
CA ASP A 21 -1.21 3.23 -1.22
C ASP A 21 -2.19 2.75 -2.30
N GLN A 22 -1.74 2.65 -3.53
CA GLN A 22 -2.57 2.15 -4.63
C GLN A 22 -2.99 0.69 -4.39
N ALA A 23 -2.07 -0.17 -4.00
CA ALA A 23 -2.37 -1.57 -3.73
C ALA A 23 -3.32 -1.72 -2.54
N GLY A 24 -3.05 -0.98 -1.46
CA GLY A 24 -3.93 -0.97 -0.29
C GLY A 24 -5.32 -0.45 -0.63
N GLY A 25 -5.38 0.59 -1.47
CA GLY A 25 -6.64 1.15 -1.94
C GLY A 25 -7.47 0.15 -2.74
N ILE A 26 -6.82 -0.65 -3.59
CA ILE A 26 -7.53 -1.70 -4.35
C ILE A 26 -8.13 -2.72 -3.38
N ALA A 27 -7.36 -3.17 -2.40
CA ALA A 27 -7.87 -4.11 -1.40
C ALA A 27 -9.02 -3.50 -0.59
N ALA A 28 -8.91 -2.22 -0.25
CA ALA A 28 -9.95 -1.52 0.51
C ALA A 28 -11.23 -1.36 -0.30
N VAL A 29 -11.11 -1.01 -1.59
CA VAL A 29 -12.26 -0.88 -2.49
C VAL A 29 -12.99 -2.21 -2.62
N GLU A 30 -12.25 -3.31 -2.77
CA GLU A 30 -12.87 -4.64 -2.85
C GLU A 30 -13.62 -4.96 -1.56
N ARG A 31 -13.00 -4.69 -0.41
CA ARG A 31 -13.63 -4.99 0.88
C ARG A 31 -14.82 -4.09 1.16
N ALA A 32 -14.73 -2.80 0.80
CA ALA A 32 -15.79 -1.82 1.03
C ALA A 32 -16.89 -1.86 -0.03
N GLU A 33 -16.65 -2.52 -1.14
CA GLU A 33 -17.56 -2.56 -2.28
C GLU A 33 -17.90 -1.16 -2.78
N GLY A 34 -16.89 -0.30 -2.85
CA GLY A 34 -17.06 1.06 -3.32
C GLY A 34 -15.89 1.96 -2.96
N ARG A 35 -16.12 3.26 -3.10
CA ARG A 35 -15.08 4.27 -2.96
C ARG A 35 -14.51 4.33 -1.55
N VAL A 36 -13.21 4.60 -1.47
CA VAL A 36 -12.49 4.78 -0.21
C VAL A 36 -11.54 5.97 -0.32
N VAL A 37 -11.12 6.49 0.83
CA VAL A 37 -10.03 7.46 0.91
C VAL A 37 -9.01 6.98 1.94
N THR A 38 -7.75 7.27 1.69
CA THR A 38 -6.68 7.00 2.64
C THR A 38 -6.66 8.10 3.68
N ILE A 39 -6.71 7.75 4.96
CA ILE A 39 -6.69 8.75 6.03
C ILE A 39 -5.47 8.67 6.92
N ALA A 40 -4.76 7.55 6.94
CA ALA A 40 -3.59 7.42 7.79
C ALA A 40 -2.66 6.32 7.29
N VAL A 41 -1.37 6.50 7.54
CA VAL A 41 -0.34 5.48 7.32
C VAL A 41 0.44 5.39 8.61
N GLU A 42 0.54 4.20 9.19
CA GLU A 42 1.23 4.01 10.46
C GLU A 42 2.69 3.62 10.26
N ALA A 43 3.54 4.28 11.04
CA ALA A 43 4.93 3.89 11.34
C ALA A 43 5.66 3.13 10.23
N MET A 44 5.86 3.78 9.09
CA MET A 44 6.59 3.18 7.97
C MET A 44 8.09 3.43 8.15
N THR A 45 8.88 2.37 8.10
CA THR A 45 10.34 2.46 8.11
C THR A 45 10.88 1.65 6.95
N PHE A 46 11.69 2.29 6.12
CA PHE A 46 12.33 1.59 5.00
C PHE A 46 13.54 0.83 5.52
N ILE A 47 13.55 -0.47 5.30
CA ILE A 47 14.62 -1.38 5.74
C ILE A 47 15.69 -1.49 4.67
N ARG A 48 15.28 -1.51 3.41
CA ARG A 48 16.16 -1.66 2.25
C ARG A 48 15.70 -0.77 1.11
N PRO A 49 16.61 -0.30 0.27
CA PRO A 49 16.23 0.49 -0.90
C PRO A 49 15.69 -0.41 -2.02
N VAL A 50 14.94 0.19 -2.93
CA VAL A 50 14.57 -0.42 -4.21
C VAL A 50 15.53 0.14 -5.24
N LYS A 51 16.15 -0.73 -6.02
CA LYS A 51 17.09 -0.34 -7.07
C LYS A 51 16.41 -0.30 -8.43
N VAL A 52 16.92 0.54 -9.32
CA VAL A 52 16.45 0.54 -10.71
C VAL A 52 16.67 -0.85 -11.31
N GLY A 53 15.64 -1.38 -11.94
CA GLY A 53 15.66 -2.74 -12.51
C GLY A 53 15.02 -3.79 -11.61
N ASP A 54 14.83 -3.49 -10.33
CA ASP A 54 14.14 -4.40 -9.43
C ASP A 54 12.65 -4.44 -9.74
N VAL A 55 12.01 -5.56 -9.43
CA VAL A 55 10.56 -5.68 -9.48
C VAL A 55 10.00 -5.43 -8.09
N LEU A 56 9.13 -4.44 -7.97
CA LEU A 56 8.45 -4.18 -6.71
C LEU A 56 7.22 -5.07 -6.61
N CYS A 57 7.17 -5.87 -5.56
CA CYS A 57 6.04 -6.75 -5.27
C CYS A 57 5.34 -6.21 -4.02
N VAL A 58 4.04 -5.95 -4.13
CA VAL A 58 3.27 -5.39 -3.02
C VAL A 58 2.20 -6.37 -2.61
N TYR A 59 2.15 -6.69 -1.33
CA TYR A 59 1.19 -7.63 -0.77
C TYR A 59 0.31 -6.92 0.25
N THR A 60 -0.98 -7.22 0.21
CA THR A 60 -1.95 -6.60 1.10
C THR A 60 -2.73 -7.65 1.87
N SER A 61 -3.11 -7.30 3.09
CA SER A 61 -4.04 -8.11 3.87
C SER A 61 -4.89 -7.20 4.76
N VAL A 62 -6.17 -7.52 4.89
CA VAL A 62 -7.07 -6.75 5.74
C VAL A 62 -6.80 -7.16 7.19
N GLU A 63 -6.35 -6.20 8.01
CA GLU A 63 -6.08 -6.45 9.42
C GLU A 63 -7.32 -6.29 10.28
N LYS A 64 -8.10 -5.25 10.02
CA LYS A 64 -9.23 -4.89 10.86
C LYS A 64 -10.25 -4.11 10.06
N VAL A 65 -11.51 -4.36 10.33
CA VAL A 65 -12.62 -3.62 9.73
C VAL A 65 -13.43 -3.02 10.87
N GLY A 66 -13.55 -1.69 10.87
CA GLY A 66 -14.42 -0.96 11.78
C GLY A 66 -15.76 -0.67 11.11
N ARG A 67 -16.50 0.27 11.67
CA ARG A 67 -17.81 0.61 11.10
C ARG A 67 -17.69 1.25 9.72
N THR A 68 -16.83 2.24 9.56
CA THR A 68 -16.63 2.97 8.31
C THR A 68 -15.20 2.86 7.80
N SER A 69 -14.30 2.25 8.56
CA SER A 69 -12.88 2.22 8.27
C SER A 69 -12.36 0.80 8.14
N MET A 70 -11.23 0.69 7.46
CA MET A 70 -10.52 -0.58 7.30
C MET A 70 -9.03 -0.31 7.50
N LYS A 71 -8.37 -1.20 8.21
CA LYS A 71 -6.92 -1.18 8.35
C LYS A 71 -6.35 -2.27 7.46
N ILE A 72 -5.55 -1.88 6.50
CA ILE A 72 -4.94 -2.78 5.52
C ILE A 72 -3.45 -2.82 5.77
N HIS A 73 -2.91 -4.01 6.03
CA HIS A 73 -1.48 -4.20 6.11
C HIS A 73 -0.91 -4.31 4.69
N VAL A 74 0.13 -3.55 4.41
CA VAL A 74 0.75 -3.52 3.08
C VAL A 74 2.24 -3.76 3.24
N GLU A 75 2.77 -4.74 2.51
CA GLU A 75 4.20 -5.05 2.48
C GLU A 75 4.75 -4.81 1.09
N ALA A 76 5.91 -4.19 1.02
CA ALA A 76 6.63 -4.01 -0.23
C ALA A 76 7.92 -4.82 -0.20
N TRP A 77 8.12 -5.60 -1.25
CA TRP A 77 9.29 -6.44 -1.43
C TRP A 77 9.94 -6.11 -2.76
N ALA A 78 11.26 -6.16 -2.81
CA ALA A 78 12.00 -6.01 -4.05
C ALA A 78 12.51 -7.37 -4.50
N ARG A 79 12.24 -7.73 -5.75
CA ARG A 79 12.89 -8.89 -6.38
C ARG A 79 14.04 -8.33 -7.21
N ARG A 80 15.25 -8.70 -6.83
CA ARG A 80 16.45 -8.13 -7.43
C ARG A 80 16.62 -8.58 -8.87
N PHE A 81 17.08 -7.66 -9.71
CA PHE A 81 17.19 -7.89 -11.15
C PHE A 81 18.15 -9.04 -11.49
N ARG A 82 19.34 -9.04 -10.87
CA ARG A 82 20.38 -10.01 -11.24
C ARG A 82 20.25 -11.34 -10.51
N THR A 83 19.98 -11.30 -9.23
CA THR A 83 20.01 -12.49 -8.37
C THR A 83 18.64 -13.13 -8.22
N HIS A 84 17.57 -12.42 -8.57
CA HIS A 84 16.19 -12.81 -8.34
C HIS A 84 15.87 -13.00 -6.84
N ALA A 85 16.78 -12.58 -5.96
CA ALA A 85 16.53 -12.62 -4.52
C ALA A 85 15.40 -11.67 -4.17
N ARG A 86 14.55 -12.10 -3.25
CA ARG A 86 13.45 -11.25 -2.75
C ARG A 86 13.83 -10.73 -1.37
N GLU A 87 13.73 -9.42 -1.22
CA GLU A 87 14.08 -8.75 0.03
C GLU A 87 12.98 -7.79 0.42
N LYS A 88 12.59 -7.84 1.69
CA LYS A 88 11.57 -6.91 2.19
C LYS A 88 12.14 -5.50 2.23
N VAL A 89 11.38 -4.57 1.68
CA VAL A 89 11.74 -3.14 1.63
C VAL A 89 11.14 -2.41 2.81
N THR A 90 9.84 -2.58 3.00
CA THR A 90 9.11 -1.93 4.09
C THR A 90 7.75 -2.57 4.25
N ASP A 91 7.08 -2.23 5.35
CA ASP A 91 5.67 -2.52 5.53
C ASP A 91 5.04 -1.41 6.37
N ALA A 92 3.74 -1.32 6.30
CA ALA A 92 2.97 -0.34 7.07
C ALA A 92 1.51 -0.76 7.10
N SER A 93 0.76 -0.19 8.03
CA SER A 93 -0.69 -0.33 8.05
C SER A 93 -1.30 0.97 7.54
N PHE A 94 -2.16 0.84 6.55
CA PHE A 94 -2.88 1.96 5.96
C PHE A 94 -4.32 1.92 6.44
N THR A 95 -4.85 3.05 6.83
CA THR A 95 -6.25 3.16 7.22
C THR A 95 -7.03 3.85 6.11
N PHE A 96 -8.08 3.20 5.65
CA PHE A 96 -8.98 3.71 4.62
C PHE A 96 -10.37 3.89 5.21
N VAL A 97 -11.10 4.88 4.73
CA VAL A 97 -12.50 5.10 5.10
C VAL A 97 -13.35 4.92 3.86
N ALA A 98 -14.41 4.13 3.98
CA ALA A 98 -15.42 4.00 2.93
C ALA A 98 -16.22 5.29 2.84
N ILE A 99 -16.42 5.79 1.64
CA ILE A 99 -17.14 7.04 1.40
C ILE A 99 -18.27 6.83 0.40
N ASP A 100 -19.30 7.68 0.54
CA ASP A 100 -20.40 7.73 -0.42
C ASP A 100 -20.10 8.70 -1.57
N ASP A 101 -21.06 8.89 -2.45
CA ASP A 101 -20.89 9.77 -3.62
C ASP A 101 -20.67 11.23 -3.25
N ASN A 102 -21.03 11.62 -2.03
CA ASN A 102 -20.80 12.96 -1.51
C ASN A 102 -19.50 13.08 -0.73
N GLY A 103 -18.71 12.02 -0.68
CA GLY A 103 -17.45 12.00 0.05
C GLY A 103 -17.61 11.83 1.57
N ARG A 104 -18.78 11.44 2.03
CA ARG A 104 -19.03 11.23 3.47
C ARG A 104 -18.77 9.78 3.87
N PRO A 105 -18.31 9.54 5.09
CA PRO A 105 -18.13 8.16 5.55
C PRO A 105 -19.43 7.37 5.47
N ARG A 106 -19.31 6.12 5.04
CA ARG A 106 -20.41 5.18 5.00
C ARG A 106 -20.00 3.86 5.65
N PRO A 107 -20.97 3.06 6.12
CA PRO A 107 -20.63 1.78 6.71
C PRO A 107 -19.96 0.84 5.70
N VAL A 108 -18.95 0.11 6.17
CA VAL A 108 -18.34 -0.98 5.41
C VAL A 108 -19.29 -2.17 5.49
N PRO A 109 -19.63 -2.82 4.36
CA PRO A 109 -20.53 -3.97 4.41
C PRO A 109 -19.91 -5.13 5.20
N PRO A 110 -20.74 -6.00 5.78
CA PRO A 110 -20.23 -7.17 6.47
C PRO A 110 -19.50 -8.10 5.51
N ALA A 111 -18.54 -8.86 6.03
CA ALA A 111 -17.80 -9.81 5.22
C ALA A 111 -18.76 -10.85 4.65
N GLN A 112 -18.56 -11.19 3.39
CA GLN A 112 -19.29 -12.27 2.76
C GLN A 112 -18.64 -13.61 3.14
N THR A 113 -19.45 -14.61 3.41
CA THR A 113 -18.97 -15.94 3.77
C THR A 113 -19.19 -16.92 2.65
#